data_72f54e0e1644143becd0a22b8702fa4f
#
_entry.id   72f54e0e1644143becd0a22b8702fa4f
#
_cell.length_a   1.000
_cell.length_b   1.000
_cell.length_c   1.000
_cell.angle_alpha   90.00
_cell.angle_beta   90.00
_cell.angle_gamma   90.00
#
_symmetry.space_group_name_H-M   'P 1'
#
loop_
_entity.id
_entity.type
_entity.pdbx_description
1 polymer ?
#
loop_
_entity_poly.entity_id
_entity_poly.type
_entity_poly.pdbx_seq_one_letter_code
_entity_poly.pdbx_strand_id
1 'polypeptide(L)'
;MKKFAFLFCAVAAVLFLAACESSPKGYSVVDGVIVFDAPARAEGQHSVLRLTTDPMPVVRVGFIGLGMRGPGAVERFTYLDGVEIKALCDLYPDRVEKSQEILAGRNLPAAAAYSGEEGWKELCRRDDIDLVYICTPWQLHVPMAVYAMEHGKHVAVEVPAAMSLEECWQLVNTAEKTQRHCMMLENCVYDFFELTTLNMACLLYTSPSPRDRS
;
A
#
# COMPACT_ATOMS: atom_id res chain seq x y z
N MET A 1 -25.01 59.11 9.71
CA MET A 1 -23.75 58.37 9.41
C MET A 1 -23.40 57.30 10.44
N LYS A 2 -23.54 57.54 11.75
CA LYS A 2 -23.17 56.50 12.78
C LYS A 2 -24.05 55.24 12.78
N LYS A 3 -25.32 55.28 12.41
CA LYS A 3 -26.23 54.15 12.36
C LYS A 3 -25.92 53.19 11.17
N PHE A 4 -25.42 53.70 10.04
CA PHE A 4 -25.03 52.89 8.88
C PHE A 4 -23.71 52.14 9.12
N ALA A 5 -22.76 52.74 9.82
CA ALA A 5 -21.50 52.07 10.17
C ALA A 5 -21.71 50.88 11.12
N PHE A 6 -22.66 50.99 12.08
CA PHE A 6 -22.97 49.91 13.01
C PHE A 6 -23.64 48.72 12.33
N LEU A 7 -24.52 48.98 11.35
CA LEU A 7 -25.17 47.91 10.58
C LEU A 7 -24.16 47.17 9.67
N PHE A 8 -23.19 47.90 9.10
CA PHE A 8 -22.14 47.32 8.26
C PHE A 8 -21.17 46.44 9.06
N CYS A 9 -20.79 46.86 10.28
CA CYS A 9 -19.97 46.06 11.19
C CYS A 9 -20.71 44.82 11.70
N ALA A 10 -22.01 44.89 11.96
CA ALA A 10 -22.81 43.78 12.40
C ALA A 10 -22.97 42.70 11.28
N VAL A 11 -23.22 43.15 10.04
CA VAL A 11 -23.30 42.26 8.87
C VAL A 11 -21.95 41.65 8.54
N ALA A 12 -20.85 42.40 8.64
CA ALA A 12 -19.50 41.88 8.46
C ALA A 12 -19.13 40.85 9.54
N ALA A 13 -19.52 41.06 10.80
CA ALA A 13 -19.29 40.11 11.89
C ALA A 13 -20.09 38.82 11.71
N VAL A 14 -21.32 38.87 11.22
CA VAL A 14 -22.15 37.70 10.92
C VAL A 14 -21.59 36.94 9.72
N LEU A 15 -21.09 37.62 8.68
CA LEU A 15 -20.42 36.98 7.55
C LEU A 15 -19.07 36.35 7.94
N PHE A 16 -18.34 36.94 8.90
CA PHE A 16 -17.10 36.35 9.42
C PHE A 16 -17.35 35.12 10.29
N LEU A 17 -18.46 35.07 11.02
CA LEU A 17 -18.86 33.91 11.82
C LEU A 17 -19.39 32.77 10.94
N ALA A 18 -20.01 33.09 9.80
CA ALA A 18 -20.45 32.07 8.83
C ALA A 18 -19.28 31.51 7.98
N ALA A 19 -18.13 32.22 7.89
CA ALA A 19 -16.94 31.75 7.19
C ALA A 19 -16.05 30.81 8.01
N CYS A 20 -16.38 30.55 9.28
CA CYS A 20 -15.77 29.51 10.11
C CYS A 20 -16.58 28.21 10.05
N GLU A 21 -17.04 27.81 8.86
CA GLU A 21 -17.34 26.39 8.66
C GLU A 21 -16.00 25.67 8.67
N SER A 22 -15.74 25.00 9.80
CA SER A 22 -14.66 24.01 9.87
C SER A 22 -14.89 23.03 8.72
N SER A 23 -13.89 22.90 7.85
CA SER A 23 -13.85 21.80 6.88
C SER A 23 -14.34 20.53 7.57
N PRO A 24 -15.25 19.74 6.96
CA PRO A 24 -15.77 18.55 7.60
C PRO A 24 -14.57 17.72 8.08
N LYS A 25 -14.46 17.60 9.40
CA LYS A 25 -13.44 16.75 9.97
C LYS A 25 -13.83 15.35 9.54
N GLY A 26 -13.11 14.68 8.68
CA GLY A 26 -13.42 13.34 8.18
C GLY A 26 -13.52 12.28 9.29
N TYR A 27 -13.92 12.69 10.50
CA TYR A 27 -14.14 11.83 11.66
C TYR A 27 -15.20 12.43 12.62
N SER A 28 -15.87 11.55 13.34
CA SER A 28 -16.74 11.87 14.48
C SER A 28 -16.15 11.29 15.78
N VAL A 29 -16.64 11.75 16.93
CA VAL A 29 -16.30 11.17 18.23
C VAL A 29 -17.58 10.61 18.84
N VAL A 30 -17.64 9.29 19.01
CA VAL A 30 -18.77 8.59 19.59
C VAL A 30 -18.29 7.88 20.85
N ASP A 31 -18.86 8.19 21.98
CA ASP A 31 -18.48 7.63 23.31
C ASP A 31 -16.97 7.72 23.62
N GLY A 32 -16.34 8.83 23.21
CA GLY A 32 -14.91 9.05 23.40
C GLY A 32 -13.99 8.33 22.39
N VAL A 33 -14.56 7.61 21.41
CA VAL A 33 -13.83 6.92 20.34
C VAL A 33 -13.90 7.76 19.07
N ILE A 34 -12.76 7.96 18.44
CA ILE A 34 -12.68 8.61 17.12
C ILE A 34 -13.16 7.61 16.05
N VAL A 35 -14.22 7.97 15.35
CA VAL A 35 -14.79 7.17 14.26
C VAL A 35 -14.60 7.94 12.95
N PHE A 36 -13.93 7.32 11.99
CA PHE A 36 -13.79 7.86 10.65
C PHE A 36 -14.97 7.44 9.78
N ASP A 37 -15.41 8.35 8.89
CA ASP A 37 -16.42 8.03 7.88
C ASP A 37 -15.77 7.10 6.85
N ALA A 38 -16.02 5.82 6.98
CA ALA A 38 -15.60 4.84 5.97
C ALA A 38 -16.52 4.92 4.76
N PRO A 39 -16.00 5.01 3.53
CA PRO A 39 -16.83 4.95 2.34
C PRO A 39 -17.60 3.63 2.28
N ALA A 40 -18.86 3.71 1.87
CA ALA A 40 -19.66 2.51 1.65
C ALA A 40 -19.06 1.67 0.52
N ARG A 41 -19.06 0.34 0.69
CA ARG A 41 -18.64 -0.57 -0.37
C ARG A 41 -19.57 -0.47 -1.56
N ALA A 42 -18.98 -0.43 -2.76
CA ALA A 42 -19.72 -0.50 -3.99
C ALA A 42 -20.34 -1.90 -4.19
N GLU A 43 -21.35 -2.00 -5.05
CA GLU A 43 -21.94 -3.28 -5.43
C GLU A 43 -20.87 -4.20 -6.05
N GLY A 44 -20.84 -5.45 -5.61
CA GLY A 44 -19.85 -6.45 -6.04
C GLY A 44 -18.47 -6.34 -5.36
N GLN A 45 -18.29 -5.40 -4.44
CA GLN A 45 -17.07 -5.24 -3.65
C GLN A 45 -17.15 -6.07 -2.37
N HIS A 46 -16.20 -6.98 -2.17
CA HIS A 46 -16.18 -7.90 -1.02
C HIS A 46 -14.93 -7.69 -0.16
N SER A 47 -15.09 -7.76 1.16
CA SER A 47 -13.97 -7.59 2.09
C SER A 47 -12.85 -8.60 1.83
N VAL A 48 -11.61 -8.12 1.86
CA VAL A 48 -10.39 -8.92 1.70
C VAL A 48 -9.73 -9.32 3.02
N LEU A 49 -10.34 -8.99 4.18
CA LEU A 49 -9.78 -9.30 5.49
C LEU A 49 -9.54 -10.81 5.74
N ARG A 50 -10.23 -11.67 5.00
CA ARG A 50 -10.09 -13.12 5.07
C ARG A 50 -9.84 -13.72 3.68
N LEU A 51 -9.34 -12.91 2.76
CA LEU A 51 -8.98 -13.40 1.44
C LEU A 51 -7.92 -14.48 1.56
N THR A 52 -8.17 -15.61 0.92
CA THR A 52 -7.23 -16.70 0.77
C THR A 52 -7.02 -17.00 -0.70
N THR A 53 -5.88 -17.53 -1.03
CA THR A 53 -5.54 -18.03 -2.36
C THR A 53 -5.21 -19.51 -2.26
N ASP A 54 -5.62 -20.29 -3.24
CA ASP A 54 -5.22 -21.69 -3.30
C ASP A 54 -3.69 -21.80 -3.31
N PRO A 55 -3.12 -22.80 -2.62
CA PRO A 55 -1.67 -22.99 -2.60
C PRO A 55 -1.11 -23.13 -4.02
N MET A 56 -0.13 -22.31 -4.36
CA MET A 56 0.58 -22.38 -5.62
C MET A 56 1.94 -23.08 -5.41
N PRO A 57 2.30 -24.07 -6.23
CA PRO A 57 3.60 -24.75 -6.11
C PRO A 57 4.76 -23.79 -6.42
N VAL A 58 4.52 -22.79 -7.28
CA VAL A 58 5.48 -21.75 -7.64
C VAL A 58 4.76 -20.41 -7.73
N VAL A 59 5.29 -19.38 -7.07
CA VAL A 59 4.86 -17.99 -7.18
C VAL A 59 5.76 -17.27 -8.17
N ARG A 60 5.17 -16.75 -9.25
CA ARG A 60 5.89 -16.04 -10.32
C ARG A 60 5.88 -14.55 -10.06
N VAL A 61 7.05 -13.96 -9.90
CA VAL A 61 7.19 -12.57 -9.41
C VAL A 61 7.75 -11.65 -10.49
N GLY A 62 7.16 -10.47 -10.60
CA GLY A 62 7.69 -9.34 -11.34
C GLY A 62 8.11 -8.21 -10.40
N PHE A 63 9.28 -7.61 -10.60
CA PHE A 63 9.78 -6.50 -9.80
C PHE A 63 9.70 -5.19 -10.57
N ILE A 64 9.18 -4.14 -9.94
CA ILE A 64 9.12 -2.78 -10.48
C ILE A 64 9.86 -1.84 -9.53
N GLY A 65 10.88 -1.15 -10.06
CA GLY A 65 11.77 -0.29 -9.27
C GLY A 65 13.00 -1.02 -8.77
N LEU A 66 14.12 -0.82 -9.46
CA LEU A 66 15.40 -1.49 -9.21
C LEU A 66 16.48 -0.47 -8.81
N GLY A 67 16.04 0.56 -8.07
CA GLY A 67 16.91 1.57 -7.50
C GLY A 67 17.59 1.10 -6.22
N MET A 68 17.35 1.80 -5.11
CA MET A 68 18.04 1.55 -3.84
C MET A 68 17.59 0.23 -3.16
N ARG A 69 16.29 -0.05 -3.11
CA ARG A 69 15.70 -1.22 -2.40
C ARG A 69 15.54 -2.44 -3.28
N GLY A 70 15.19 -2.23 -4.55
CA GLY A 70 14.84 -3.30 -5.50
C GLY A 70 15.89 -4.38 -5.66
N PRO A 71 17.16 -4.07 -5.93
CA PRO A 71 18.20 -5.09 -6.09
C PRO A 71 18.33 -6.02 -4.87
N GLY A 72 18.29 -5.45 -3.67
CA GLY A 72 18.32 -6.25 -2.43
C GLY A 72 17.06 -7.11 -2.24
N ALA A 73 15.89 -6.67 -2.75
CA ALA A 73 14.68 -7.49 -2.77
C ALA A 73 14.83 -8.63 -3.78
N VAL A 74 15.27 -8.35 -5.00
CA VAL A 74 15.56 -9.37 -6.01
C VAL A 74 16.52 -10.41 -5.46
N GLU A 75 17.63 -10.01 -4.83
CA GLU A 75 18.59 -10.91 -4.25
C GLU A 75 17.95 -11.82 -3.17
N ARG A 76 17.18 -11.26 -2.23
CA ARG A 76 16.51 -12.05 -1.19
C ARG A 76 15.57 -13.10 -1.77
N PHE A 77 14.85 -12.77 -2.84
CA PHE A 77 13.95 -13.71 -3.49
C PHE A 77 14.66 -14.88 -4.18
N THR A 78 15.94 -14.73 -4.52
CA THR A 78 16.75 -15.86 -5.08
C THR A 78 17.03 -16.97 -4.06
N TYR A 79 16.79 -16.73 -2.76
CA TYR A 79 16.96 -17.73 -1.71
C TYR A 79 15.66 -18.46 -1.34
N LEU A 80 14.53 -18.09 -1.94
CA LEU A 80 13.23 -18.64 -1.61
C LEU A 80 12.90 -19.84 -2.52
N ASP A 81 12.55 -20.97 -1.93
CA ASP A 81 12.00 -22.09 -2.66
C ASP A 81 10.57 -21.80 -3.12
N GLY A 82 10.20 -22.32 -4.28
CA GLY A 82 8.85 -22.10 -4.83
C GLY A 82 8.60 -20.70 -5.37
N VAL A 83 9.66 -19.96 -5.71
CA VAL A 83 9.57 -18.63 -6.33
C VAL A 83 10.34 -18.58 -7.64
N GLU A 84 9.75 -17.98 -8.66
CA GLU A 84 10.40 -17.67 -9.94
C GLU A 84 10.34 -16.18 -10.22
N ILE A 85 11.48 -15.56 -10.51
CA ILE A 85 11.55 -14.17 -10.94
C ILE A 85 11.36 -14.12 -12.46
N LYS A 86 10.19 -13.66 -12.90
CA LYS A 86 9.79 -13.69 -14.33
C LYS A 86 10.07 -12.40 -15.07
N ALA A 87 10.07 -11.25 -14.35
CA ALA A 87 10.28 -9.95 -14.98
C ALA A 87 10.93 -8.95 -14.04
N LEU A 88 11.76 -8.08 -14.60
CA LEU A 88 12.45 -6.97 -13.96
C LEU A 88 12.14 -5.69 -14.73
N CYS A 89 11.75 -4.63 -14.01
CA CYS A 89 11.40 -3.34 -14.58
C CYS A 89 11.97 -2.17 -13.78
N ASP A 90 12.59 -1.23 -14.46
CA ASP A 90 12.95 0.10 -13.93
C ASP A 90 12.81 1.15 -15.02
N LEU A 91 12.74 2.42 -14.66
CA LEU A 91 12.80 3.51 -15.61
C LEU A 91 14.11 3.47 -16.44
N TYR A 92 15.21 3.07 -15.78
CA TYR A 92 16.56 3.06 -16.34
C TYR A 92 17.01 1.63 -16.69
N PRO A 93 17.38 1.35 -17.94
CA PRO A 93 17.75 0.00 -18.39
C PRO A 93 19.00 -0.56 -17.66
N ASP A 94 19.96 0.28 -17.30
CA ASP A 94 21.17 -0.14 -16.59
C ASP A 94 20.88 -0.76 -15.22
N ARG A 95 19.79 -0.37 -14.56
CA ARG A 95 19.34 -0.96 -13.31
C ARG A 95 18.74 -2.34 -13.51
N VAL A 96 18.05 -2.53 -14.62
CA VAL A 96 17.53 -3.84 -15.01
C VAL A 96 18.69 -4.80 -15.29
N GLU A 97 19.70 -4.36 -16.03
CA GLU A 97 20.92 -5.14 -16.34
C GLU A 97 21.64 -5.58 -15.06
N LYS A 98 21.88 -4.65 -14.12
CA LYS A 98 22.50 -4.97 -12.81
C LYS A 98 21.69 -6.00 -12.00
N SER A 99 20.38 -5.95 -12.09
CA SER A 99 19.51 -6.93 -11.41
C SER A 99 19.51 -8.29 -12.12
N GLN A 100 19.70 -8.34 -13.45
CA GLN A 100 19.94 -9.58 -14.17
C GLN A 100 21.26 -10.25 -13.76
N GLU A 101 22.31 -9.46 -13.47
CA GLU A 101 23.58 -9.98 -12.96
C GLU A 101 23.42 -10.73 -11.63
N ILE A 102 22.48 -10.27 -10.77
CA ILE A 102 22.15 -10.98 -9.51
C ILE A 102 21.59 -12.38 -9.84
N LEU A 103 20.67 -12.48 -10.80
CA LEU A 103 20.12 -13.77 -11.21
C LEU A 103 21.19 -14.69 -11.82
N ALA A 104 22.01 -14.12 -12.71
CA ALA A 104 23.11 -14.86 -13.35
C ALA A 104 24.12 -15.37 -12.30
N GLY A 105 24.49 -14.57 -11.31
CA GLY A 105 25.36 -14.95 -10.20
C GLY A 105 24.83 -16.10 -9.34
N ARG A 106 23.52 -16.38 -9.41
CA ARG A 106 22.82 -17.47 -8.76
C ARG A 106 22.51 -18.64 -9.69
N ASN A 107 22.95 -18.60 -10.93
CA ASN A 107 22.63 -19.57 -11.98
C ASN A 107 21.11 -19.71 -12.22
N LEU A 108 20.34 -18.63 -11.98
CA LEU A 108 18.92 -18.56 -12.27
C LEU A 108 18.67 -18.10 -13.71
N PRO A 109 17.54 -18.49 -14.30
CA PRO A 109 17.14 -18.00 -15.63
C PRO A 109 17.04 -16.48 -15.65
N ALA A 110 17.41 -15.87 -16.78
CA ALA A 110 17.19 -14.46 -17.01
C ALA A 110 15.70 -14.13 -17.02
N ALA A 111 15.33 -13.05 -16.33
CA ALA A 111 13.97 -12.54 -16.32
C ALA A 111 13.70 -11.65 -17.54
N ALA A 112 12.44 -11.49 -17.94
CA ALA A 112 12.07 -10.53 -18.96
C ALA A 112 12.43 -9.11 -18.51
N ALA A 113 13.06 -8.32 -19.37
CA ALA A 113 13.54 -6.98 -19.08
C ALA A 113 12.58 -5.93 -19.64
N TYR A 114 12.16 -5.00 -18.78
CA TYR A 114 11.34 -3.85 -19.15
C TYR A 114 11.99 -2.56 -18.68
N SER A 115 11.89 -1.50 -19.48
CA SER A 115 12.42 -0.19 -19.09
C SER A 115 11.58 0.96 -19.67
N GLY A 116 11.85 2.18 -19.17
CA GLY A 116 11.12 3.37 -19.56
C GLY A 116 9.79 3.56 -18.83
N GLU A 117 9.08 4.63 -19.17
CA GLU A 117 7.90 5.11 -18.43
C GLU A 117 6.71 4.14 -18.45
N GLU A 118 6.56 3.34 -19.49
CA GLU A 118 5.44 2.42 -19.70
C GLU A 118 5.80 0.93 -19.44
N GLY A 119 7.08 0.61 -19.27
CA GLY A 119 7.55 -0.78 -19.13
C GLY A 119 6.89 -1.54 -17.98
N TRP A 120 6.57 -0.86 -16.89
CA TRP A 120 5.87 -1.46 -15.75
C TRP A 120 4.44 -1.91 -16.09
N LYS A 121 3.75 -1.22 -17.02
CA LYS A 121 2.42 -1.63 -17.48
C LYS A 121 2.50 -2.91 -18.32
N GLU A 122 3.52 -3.02 -19.14
CA GLU A 122 3.75 -4.23 -19.91
C GLU A 122 4.04 -5.42 -19.01
N LEU A 123 4.84 -5.23 -17.95
CA LEU A 123 5.07 -6.24 -16.93
C LEU A 123 3.76 -6.68 -16.27
N CYS A 124 2.91 -5.75 -15.85
CA CYS A 124 1.64 -6.06 -15.20
C CYS A 124 0.64 -6.83 -16.09
N ARG A 125 0.72 -6.70 -17.42
CA ARG A 125 -0.16 -7.39 -18.38
C ARG A 125 0.25 -8.84 -18.65
N ARG A 126 1.39 -9.30 -18.17
CA ARG A 126 1.86 -10.67 -18.41
C ARG A 126 1.00 -11.69 -17.69
N ASP A 127 0.65 -12.79 -18.34
CA ASP A 127 -0.13 -13.87 -17.76
C ASP A 127 0.73 -14.84 -16.91
N ASP A 128 2.06 -14.76 -17.03
CA ASP A 128 3.00 -15.57 -16.30
C ASP A 128 3.58 -14.88 -15.05
N ILE A 129 2.86 -13.89 -14.51
CA ILE A 129 3.17 -13.22 -13.23
C ILE A 129 1.96 -13.34 -12.31
N ASP A 130 2.20 -13.76 -11.08
CA ASP A 130 1.21 -13.89 -10.01
C ASP A 130 1.30 -12.71 -9.03
N LEU A 131 2.53 -12.27 -8.72
CA LEU A 131 2.84 -11.23 -7.75
C LEU A 131 3.70 -10.14 -8.36
N VAL A 132 3.32 -8.88 -8.16
CA VAL A 132 4.12 -7.71 -8.50
C VAL A 132 4.69 -7.09 -7.22
N TYR A 133 6.02 -6.99 -7.16
CA TYR A 133 6.75 -6.34 -6.08
C TYR A 133 7.14 -4.91 -6.50
N ILE A 134 6.70 -3.89 -5.75
CA ILE A 134 6.86 -2.47 -6.10
C ILE A 134 7.81 -1.79 -5.14
N CYS A 135 8.93 -1.28 -5.67
CA CYS A 135 9.98 -0.53 -4.96
C CYS A 135 10.26 0.83 -5.60
N THR A 136 9.27 1.48 -6.13
CA THR A 136 9.39 2.76 -6.85
C THR A 136 9.38 3.95 -5.88
N PRO A 137 9.54 5.20 -6.35
CA PRO A 137 9.23 6.38 -5.55
C PRO A 137 7.76 6.36 -5.08
N TRP A 138 7.53 6.89 -3.90
CA TRP A 138 6.27 6.77 -3.13
C TRP A 138 5.01 7.15 -3.91
N GLN A 139 5.08 8.24 -4.70
CA GLN A 139 3.97 8.72 -5.52
C GLN A 139 3.54 7.75 -6.62
N LEU A 140 4.34 6.75 -6.92
CA LEU A 140 4.03 5.72 -7.93
C LEU A 140 3.49 4.42 -7.31
N HIS A 141 3.55 4.26 -5.99
CA HIS A 141 3.12 3.05 -5.30
C HIS A 141 1.66 2.73 -5.59
N VAL A 142 0.76 3.67 -5.31
CA VAL A 142 -0.68 3.44 -5.49
C VAL A 142 -1.09 3.29 -6.96
N PRO A 143 -0.68 4.17 -7.90
CA PRO A 143 -1.01 3.97 -9.30
C PRO A 143 -0.56 2.61 -9.86
N MET A 144 0.65 2.16 -9.50
CA MET A 144 1.17 0.87 -9.96
C MET A 144 0.48 -0.32 -9.28
N ALA A 145 0.21 -0.22 -7.97
CA ALA A 145 -0.49 -1.27 -7.24
C ALA A 145 -1.93 -1.47 -7.74
N VAL A 146 -2.67 -0.38 -7.94
CA VAL A 146 -4.03 -0.40 -8.51
C VAL A 146 -4.02 -1.05 -9.88
N TYR A 147 -3.14 -0.60 -10.77
CA TYR A 147 -3.03 -1.14 -12.12
C TYR A 147 -2.69 -2.64 -12.11
N ALA A 148 -1.74 -3.06 -11.27
CA ALA A 148 -1.37 -4.47 -11.15
C ALA A 148 -2.56 -5.33 -10.68
N MET A 149 -3.29 -4.89 -9.65
CA MET A 149 -4.48 -5.60 -9.16
C MET A 149 -5.60 -5.67 -10.21
N GLU A 150 -5.82 -4.60 -10.97
CA GLU A 150 -6.80 -4.57 -12.08
C GLU A 150 -6.42 -5.52 -13.22
N HIS A 151 -5.12 -5.85 -13.35
CA HIS A 151 -4.61 -6.86 -14.28
C HIS A 151 -4.44 -8.25 -13.63
N GLY A 152 -5.12 -8.47 -12.50
CA GLY A 152 -5.22 -9.78 -11.86
C GLY A 152 -3.99 -10.20 -11.04
N LYS A 153 -3.08 -9.27 -10.71
CA LYS A 153 -1.88 -9.56 -9.92
C LYS A 153 -2.11 -9.34 -8.44
N HIS A 154 -1.49 -10.14 -7.60
CA HIS A 154 -1.26 -9.80 -6.21
C HIS A 154 -0.16 -8.74 -6.13
N VAL A 155 -0.17 -7.93 -5.08
CA VAL A 155 0.78 -6.83 -4.94
C VAL A 155 1.47 -6.87 -3.57
N ALA A 156 2.78 -6.67 -3.60
CA ALA A 156 3.59 -6.34 -2.46
C ALA A 156 4.27 -4.99 -2.74
N VAL A 157 3.98 -3.98 -1.92
CA VAL A 157 4.45 -2.60 -2.12
C VAL A 157 5.28 -2.12 -0.94
N GLU A 158 6.43 -1.50 -1.21
CA GLU A 158 7.30 -0.91 -0.19
C GLU A 158 6.62 0.25 0.55
N VAL A 159 7.13 0.54 1.73
CA VAL A 159 6.69 1.63 2.62
C VAL A 159 7.04 3.00 2.05
N PRO A 160 6.13 3.95 2.16
CA PRO A 160 4.72 3.86 2.55
C PRO A 160 3.86 3.34 1.39
N ALA A 161 2.86 2.52 1.68
CA ALA A 161 1.98 2.02 0.63
C ALA A 161 1.18 3.14 -0.05
N ALA A 162 0.83 4.19 0.70
CA ALA A 162 0.06 5.35 0.25
C ALA A 162 0.53 6.62 0.95
N MET A 163 0.29 7.78 0.34
CA MET A 163 0.67 9.10 0.86
C MET A 163 -0.53 9.94 1.33
N SER A 164 -1.73 9.51 1.05
CA SER A 164 -2.97 10.18 1.47
C SER A 164 -4.04 9.17 1.88
N LEU A 165 -5.06 9.65 2.59
CA LEU A 165 -6.20 8.82 2.97
C LEU A 165 -6.97 8.32 1.75
N GLU A 166 -7.12 9.15 0.71
CA GLU A 166 -7.70 8.78 -0.57
C GLU A 166 -6.98 7.61 -1.21
N GLU A 167 -5.66 7.68 -1.25
CA GLU A 167 -4.82 6.61 -1.77
C GLU A 167 -4.95 5.32 -0.96
N CYS A 168 -5.04 5.40 0.37
CA CYS A 168 -5.35 4.23 1.21
C CYS A 168 -6.66 3.58 0.79
N TRP A 169 -7.71 4.39 0.58
CA TRP A 169 -9.01 3.88 0.11
C TRP A 169 -8.97 3.33 -1.31
N GLN A 170 -8.16 3.90 -2.20
CA GLN A 170 -7.96 3.34 -3.54
C GLN A 170 -7.38 1.93 -3.48
N LEU A 171 -6.36 1.70 -2.64
CA LEU A 171 -5.78 0.36 -2.45
C LEU A 171 -6.80 -0.62 -1.90
N VAL A 172 -7.51 -0.26 -0.83
CA VAL A 172 -8.53 -1.13 -0.20
C VAL A 172 -9.65 -1.44 -1.18
N ASN A 173 -10.22 -0.42 -1.81
CA ASN A 173 -11.33 -0.58 -2.74
C ASN A 173 -10.95 -1.42 -3.97
N THR A 174 -9.73 -1.23 -4.49
CA THR A 174 -9.25 -2.03 -5.62
C THR A 174 -9.01 -3.48 -5.22
N ALA A 175 -8.38 -3.72 -4.06
CA ALA A 175 -8.18 -5.08 -3.54
C ALA A 175 -9.52 -5.80 -3.34
N GLU A 176 -10.51 -5.12 -2.74
CA GLU A 176 -11.85 -5.67 -2.53
C GLU A 176 -12.62 -5.91 -3.83
N LYS A 177 -12.47 -5.03 -4.84
CA LYS A 177 -13.09 -5.17 -6.16
C LYS A 177 -12.48 -6.31 -6.97
N THR A 178 -11.16 -6.42 -6.95
CA THR A 178 -10.42 -7.39 -7.78
C THR A 178 -10.18 -8.72 -7.07
N GLN A 179 -10.44 -8.78 -5.77
CA GLN A 179 -10.12 -9.92 -4.90
C GLN A 179 -8.64 -10.34 -5.05
N ARG A 180 -7.74 -9.35 -4.95
CA ARG A 180 -6.28 -9.54 -4.97
C ARG A 180 -5.68 -9.08 -3.66
N HIS A 181 -4.67 -9.83 -3.19
CA HIS A 181 -3.89 -9.40 -2.04
C HIS A 181 -3.11 -8.13 -2.38
N CYS A 182 -3.14 -7.16 -1.47
CA CYS A 182 -2.30 -5.97 -1.49
C CYS A 182 -1.63 -5.86 -0.13
N MET A 183 -0.35 -6.11 -0.08
CA MET A 183 0.45 -6.12 1.15
C MET A 183 1.45 -4.96 1.14
N MET A 184 1.41 -4.14 2.19
CA MET A 184 2.50 -3.21 2.47
C MET A 184 3.65 -3.99 3.11
N LEU A 185 4.85 -3.81 2.56
CA LEU A 185 6.07 -4.44 3.07
C LEU A 185 6.69 -3.55 4.13
N GLU A 186 6.57 -3.98 5.39
CA GLU A 186 7.17 -3.28 6.52
C GLU A 186 8.52 -3.90 6.88
N ASN A 187 9.53 -3.09 7.17
CA ASN A 187 10.88 -3.58 7.40
C ASN A 187 10.96 -4.47 8.62
N CYS A 188 10.79 -3.99 9.78
CA CYS A 188 11.14 -4.69 11.01
C CYS A 188 9.97 -5.52 11.59
N VAL A 189 8.79 -5.53 10.94
CA VAL A 189 7.57 -6.12 11.53
C VAL A 189 7.71 -7.60 11.91
N TYR A 190 8.60 -8.32 11.24
CA TYR A 190 8.89 -9.73 11.51
C TYR A 190 10.21 -9.97 12.26
N ASP A 191 10.88 -8.91 12.71
CA ASP A 191 12.09 -9.03 13.49
C ASP A 191 11.79 -9.52 14.91
N PHE A 192 12.80 -10.09 15.55
CA PHE A 192 12.65 -10.72 16.87
C PHE A 192 12.04 -9.76 17.92
N PHE A 193 12.50 -8.51 17.95
CA PHE A 193 12.03 -7.54 18.95
C PHE A 193 10.56 -7.15 18.73
N GLU A 194 10.17 -6.91 17.48
CA GLU A 194 8.81 -6.53 17.09
C GLU A 194 7.84 -7.67 17.35
N LEU A 195 8.18 -8.90 16.93
CA LEU A 195 7.37 -10.08 17.20
C LEU A 195 7.28 -10.39 18.70
N THR A 196 8.37 -10.20 19.45
CA THR A 196 8.37 -10.37 20.90
C THR A 196 7.48 -9.32 21.55
N THR A 197 7.57 -8.06 21.15
CA THR A 197 6.73 -6.97 21.64
C THR A 197 5.26 -7.23 21.36
N LEU A 198 4.93 -7.65 20.13
CA LEU A 198 3.56 -8.02 19.77
C LEU A 198 3.04 -9.18 20.60
N ASN A 199 3.86 -10.22 20.80
CA ASN A 199 3.50 -11.36 21.63
C ASN A 199 3.28 -10.95 23.09
N MET A 200 4.14 -10.11 23.65
CA MET A 200 3.96 -9.55 24.99
C MET A 200 2.67 -8.73 25.10
N ALA A 201 2.36 -7.89 24.11
CA ALA A 201 1.11 -7.15 24.07
C ALA A 201 -0.10 -8.08 24.02
N CYS A 202 -0.07 -9.14 23.23
CA CYS A 202 -1.12 -10.16 23.19
C CYS A 202 -1.29 -10.87 24.52
N LEU A 203 -0.21 -11.21 25.22
CA LEU A 203 -0.25 -11.83 26.54
C LEU A 203 -0.77 -10.88 27.63
N LEU A 204 -0.47 -9.59 27.53
CA LEU A 204 -0.98 -8.55 28.44
C LEU A 204 -2.46 -8.27 28.23
N TYR A 205 -2.98 -8.41 27.02
CA TYR A 205 -4.42 -8.30 26.75
C TYR A 205 -5.24 -9.42 27.39
N THR A 206 -4.62 -10.54 27.72
CA THR A 206 -5.27 -11.64 28.45
C THR A 206 -5.23 -11.44 29.98
N SER A 207 -4.47 -10.44 30.46
CA SER A 207 -4.41 -10.06 31.88
C SER A 207 -5.11 -8.71 32.01
N PRO A 208 -6.09 -8.58 32.93
CA PRO A 208 -6.79 -7.33 33.15
C PRO A 208 -5.79 -6.24 33.53
N SER A 209 -5.85 -5.11 32.82
CA SER A 209 -5.07 -3.91 33.14
C SER A 209 -5.38 -3.45 34.55
N PRO A 210 -4.45 -2.84 35.28
CA PRO A 210 -4.76 -2.19 36.56
C PRO A 210 -5.93 -1.21 36.52
N ARG A 211 -6.23 -0.65 35.31
CA ARG A 211 -7.40 0.22 35.08
C ARG A 211 -8.71 -0.55 35.01
N ASP A 212 -8.67 -1.82 34.64
CA ASP A 212 -9.87 -2.66 34.51
C ASP A 212 -10.29 -3.28 35.85
N ARG A 213 -9.57 -2.95 36.92
CA ARG A 213 -9.82 -3.44 38.30
C ARG A 213 -10.50 -2.42 39.21
N SER A 214 -10.89 -1.26 38.71
CA SER A 214 -11.55 -0.19 39.45
C SER A 214 -13.05 -0.17 39.23
#